data_d508adb04904df3f1c56b6d5d068c310
#
_entry.id   d508adb04904df3f1c56b6d5d068c310
#
_cell.length_a   1.000
_cell.length_b   1.000
_cell.length_c   1.000
_cell.angle_alpha   90.00
_cell.angle_beta   90.00
_cell.angle_gamma   90.00
#
_symmetry.space_group_name_H-M   'P 1'
#
loop_
_entity.id
_entity.type
_entity.pdbx_description
1 polymer ?
#
loop_
_entity_poly.entity_id
_entity_poly.type
_entity_poly.pdbx_seq_one_letter_code
_entity_poly.pdbx_strand_id
1 'polypeptide(L)'
;MATLNIMDVSKWQGTINWDKVKASGKVDGVILRVLGSKGGKPYVDPTFEANYKACVERGIPVGAFYYSAATRRSVANIELALLRRTILGKKFQLPIVVDIEHETQKQLGKQKLTDLVAYQLSMIESWGVYAMLYANLDFCLNYLYAGGAALKKYDLWLAAHRVNKTKPATDFTFGMWQHTSTDSVPGVNGNVDMSYAYKNYPAIIKKAGLGLVK
;
A
#
# COMPACT_ATOMS: atom_id res chain seq x y z
N MET A 1 21.45 5.72 -1.45
CA MET A 1 20.87 4.52 -0.83
C MET A 1 20.35 3.64 -1.95
N ALA A 2 20.46 2.31 -1.83
CA ALA A 2 19.93 1.40 -2.85
C ALA A 2 18.38 1.51 -2.87
N THR A 3 17.82 1.56 -4.06
CA THR A 3 16.36 1.51 -4.29
C THR A 3 15.92 0.06 -4.14
N LEU A 4 14.80 -0.18 -3.42
CA LEU A 4 14.22 -1.52 -3.30
C LEU A 4 13.12 -1.69 -4.35
N ASN A 5 13.06 -2.87 -4.95
CA ASN A 5 12.00 -3.28 -5.88
C ASN A 5 10.86 -3.93 -5.08
N ILE A 6 9.71 -3.28 -5.06
CA ILE A 6 8.53 -3.74 -4.33
C ILE A 6 7.46 -4.16 -5.34
N MET A 7 6.98 -5.38 -5.19
CA MET A 7 5.84 -5.91 -5.94
C MET A 7 4.57 -5.75 -5.10
N ASP A 8 3.47 -5.36 -5.72
CA ASP A 8 2.18 -5.44 -5.04
C ASP A 8 1.22 -6.39 -5.75
N VAL A 9 0.45 -7.14 -4.96
CA VAL A 9 -0.40 -8.21 -5.46
C VAL A 9 -1.71 -8.32 -4.67
N SER A 10 -2.69 -8.90 -5.34
CA SER A 10 -4.02 -9.17 -4.83
C SER A 10 -4.57 -10.47 -5.41
N LYS A 11 -5.85 -10.75 -5.21
CA LYS A 11 -6.53 -11.88 -5.85
C LYS A 11 -6.41 -11.92 -7.38
N TRP A 12 -6.10 -10.79 -8.01
CA TRP A 12 -6.00 -10.68 -9.46
C TRP A 12 -4.81 -11.43 -10.05
N GLN A 13 -3.74 -11.64 -9.27
CA GLN A 13 -2.58 -12.43 -9.66
C GLN A 13 -2.80 -13.95 -9.46
N GLY A 14 -3.97 -14.35 -8.91
CA GLY A 14 -4.29 -15.77 -8.68
C GLY A 14 -3.30 -16.47 -7.77
N THR A 15 -2.94 -17.71 -8.12
CA THR A 15 -1.96 -18.49 -7.37
C THR A 15 -0.55 -18.12 -7.77
N ILE A 16 0.27 -17.72 -6.79
CA ILE A 16 1.66 -17.29 -6.98
C ILE A 16 2.62 -18.40 -6.52
N ASN A 17 3.62 -18.69 -7.32
CA ASN A 17 4.74 -19.55 -6.93
C ASN A 17 5.82 -18.70 -6.24
N TRP A 18 5.73 -18.58 -4.92
CA TRP A 18 6.61 -17.74 -4.12
C TRP A 18 8.08 -18.21 -4.09
N ASP A 19 8.36 -19.50 -4.35
CA ASP A 19 9.73 -20.00 -4.47
C ASP A 19 10.39 -19.42 -5.73
N LYS A 20 9.67 -19.40 -6.86
CA LYS A 20 10.14 -18.77 -8.09
C LYS A 20 10.29 -17.25 -7.94
N VAL A 21 9.36 -16.58 -7.24
CA VAL A 21 9.47 -15.14 -6.94
C VAL A 21 10.76 -14.89 -6.15
N LYS A 22 10.99 -15.61 -5.05
CA LYS A 22 12.19 -15.47 -4.22
C LYS A 22 13.47 -15.75 -4.99
N ALA A 23 13.52 -16.84 -5.74
CA ALA A 23 14.69 -17.24 -6.53
C ALA A 23 15.03 -16.27 -7.66
N SER A 24 14.06 -15.49 -8.16
CA SER A 24 14.27 -14.54 -9.25
C SER A 24 15.21 -13.37 -8.89
N GLY A 25 15.32 -13.05 -7.60
CA GLY A 25 16.04 -11.86 -7.13
C GLY A 25 15.48 -10.52 -7.61
N LYS A 26 14.31 -10.51 -8.29
CA LYS A 26 13.70 -9.29 -8.83
C LYS A 26 12.93 -8.48 -7.79
N VAL A 27 12.57 -9.06 -6.63
CA VAL A 27 11.66 -8.50 -5.65
C VAL A 27 12.33 -8.49 -4.28
N ASP A 28 12.48 -7.30 -3.70
CA ASP A 28 13.05 -7.09 -2.37
C ASP A 28 11.97 -7.14 -1.27
N GLY A 29 10.70 -6.99 -1.64
CA GLY A 29 9.57 -7.08 -0.72
C GLY A 29 8.23 -6.99 -1.45
N VAL A 30 7.16 -7.29 -0.73
CA VAL A 30 5.81 -7.41 -1.30
C VAL A 30 4.80 -6.66 -0.45
N ILE A 31 3.88 -5.92 -1.08
CA ILE A 31 2.73 -5.31 -0.41
C ILE A 31 1.47 -6.08 -0.86
N LEU A 32 0.79 -6.72 0.10
CA LEU A 32 -0.35 -7.59 -0.13
C LEU A 32 -1.67 -6.86 0.09
N ARG A 33 -2.64 -7.01 -0.82
CA ARG A 33 -3.98 -6.49 -0.56
C ARG A 33 -4.66 -7.28 0.56
N VAL A 34 -5.07 -6.57 1.61
CA VAL A 34 -5.88 -7.15 2.71
C VAL A 34 -7.37 -6.99 2.40
N LEU A 35 -7.78 -5.77 2.02
CA LEU A 35 -9.18 -5.51 1.70
C LEU A 35 -9.34 -4.96 0.29
N GLY A 36 -10.35 -5.48 -0.42
CA GLY A 36 -10.92 -4.86 -1.60
C GLY A 36 -12.28 -4.24 -1.28
N SER A 37 -12.87 -3.56 -2.26
CA SER A 37 -14.24 -3.04 -2.20
C SER A 37 -15.10 -3.60 -3.33
N LYS A 38 -16.36 -3.90 -3.02
CA LYS A 38 -17.38 -4.29 -4.02
C LYS A 38 -18.66 -3.53 -3.70
N GLY A 39 -19.07 -2.64 -4.61
CA GLY A 39 -20.24 -1.77 -4.37
C GLY A 39 -20.08 -0.90 -3.12
N GLY A 40 -18.88 -0.39 -2.83
CA GLY A 40 -18.58 0.41 -1.64
C GLY A 40 -18.51 -0.37 -0.33
N LYS A 41 -18.62 -1.70 -0.34
CA LYS A 41 -18.51 -2.56 0.85
C LYS A 41 -17.14 -3.25 0.88
N PRO A 42 -16.39 -3.17 2.00
CA PRO A 42 -15.11 -3.86 2.11
C PRO A 42 -15.29 -5.37 2.19
N TYR A 43 -14.35 -6.10 1.61
CA TYR A 43 -14.22 -7.55 1.76
C TYR A 43 -12.76 -7.94 1.93
N VAL A 44 -12.49 -9.02 2.65
CA VAL A 44 -11.13 -9.56 2.79
C VAL A 44 -10.72 -10.20 1.46
N ASP A 45 -9.51 -9.84 0.99
CA ASP A 45 -8.94 -10.47 -0.21
C ASP A 45 -8.73 -11.97 0.04
N PRO A 46 -9.32 -12.86 -0.79
CA PRO A 46 -9.27 -14.30 -0.54
C PRO A 46 -7.86 -14.89 -0.62
N THR A 47 -6.90 -14.18 -1.22
CA THR A 47 -5.52 -14.65 -1.35
C THR A 47 -4.59 -14.12 -0.24
N PHE A 48 -5.04 -13.17 0.58
CA PHE A 48 -4.19 -12.48 1.55
C PHE A 48 -3.51 -13.44 2.51
N GLU A 49 -4.26 -14.30 3.19
CA GLU A 49 -3.69 -15.18 4.23
C GLU A 49 -2.66 -16.16 3.65
N ALA A 50 -2.96 -16.77 2.50
CA ALA A 50 -2.08 -17.69 1.83
C ALA A 50 -0.78 -16.99 1.39
N ASN A 51 -0.90 -15.81 0.79
CA ASN A 51 0.25 -15.03 0.34
C ASN A 51 1.08 -14.51 1.52
N TYR A 52 0.45 -14.01 2.59
CA TYR A 52 1.15 -13.58 3.80
C TYR A 52 1.98 -14.72 4.40
N LYS A 53 1.36 -15.89 4.63
CA LYS A 53 2.03 -17.07 5.15
C LYS A 53 3.22 -17.49 4.28
N ALA A 54 3.00 -17.58 2.97
CA ALA A 54 4.03 -17.99 2.02
C ALA A 54 5.22 -17.02 1.98
N CYS A 55 4.99 -15.71 2.08
CA CYS A 55 6.06 -14.72 2.13
C CYS A 55 6.85 -14.80 3.45
N VAL A 56 6.16 -14.93 4.59
CA VAL A 56 6.80 -15.04 5.91
C VAL A 56 7.69 -16.28 5.98
N GLU A 57 7.21 -17.45 5.53
CA GLU A 57 7.97 -18.70 5.50
C GLU A 57 9.25 -18.60 4.67
N ARG A 58 9.25 -17.74 3.65
CA ARG A 58 10.40 -17.52 2.75
C ARG A 58 11.27 -16.33 3.13
N GLY A 59 10.94 -15.64 4.23
CA GLY A 59 11.67 -14.45 4.65
C GLY A 59 11.58 -13.29 3.62
N ILE A 60 10.49 -13.19 2.86
CA ILE A 60 10.21 -12.06 1.97
C ILE A 60 9.60 -10.96 2.82
N PRO A 61 10.15 -9.73 2.86
CA PRO A 61 9.57 -8.61 3.58
C PRO A 61 8.14 -8.31 3.10
N VAL A 62 7.19 -8.20 4.04
CA VAL A 62 5.76 -8.00 3.73
C VAL A 62 5.26 -6.69 4.27
N GLY A 63 4.51 -5.96 3.46
CA GLY A 63 3.58 -4.90 3.82
C GLY A 63 2.15 -5.29 3.44
N ALA A 64 1.22 -4.38 3.68
CA ALA A 64 -0.16 -4.62 3.33
C ALA A 64 -0.86 -3.33 2.86
N PHE A 65 -1.87 -3.48 2.00
CA PHE A 65 -2.73 -2.36 1.63
C PHE A 65 -4.21 -2.73 1.69
N TYR A 66 -5.05 -1.73 1.85
CA TYR A 66 -6.47 -1.88 1.66
C TYR A 66 -7.03 -0.78 0.76
N TYR A 67 -7.89 -1.18 -0.16
CA TYR A 67 -8.59 -0.29 -1.07
C TYR A 67 -9.75 0.37 -0.34
N SER A 68 -9.64 1.66 -0.04
CA SER A 68 -10.68 2.41 0.67
C SER A 68 -11.68 3.03 -0.30
N ALA A 69 -12.96 2.73 -0.11
CA ALA A 69 -14.07 3.40 -0.77
C ALA A 69 -14.79 4.39 0.16
N ALA A 70 -14.21 4.69 1.32
CA ALA A 70 -14.83 5.54 2.32
C ALA A 70 -14.97 6.99 1.83
N THR A 71 -16.19 7.54 2.00
CA THR A 71 -16.51 8.94 1.77
C THR A 71 -16.88 9.69 3.06
N ARG A 72 -16.85 8.98 4.20
CA ARG A 72 -17.11 9.52 5.54
C ARG A 72 -16.51 8.63 6.61
N ARG A 73 -16.26 9.17 7.81
CA ARG A 73 -15.61 8.45 8.93
C ARG A 73 -16.32 7.17 9.34
N SER A 74 -17.66 7.13 9.31
CA SER A 74 -18.39 5.91 9.68
C SER A 74 -18.11 4.74 8.73
N VAL A 75 -17.92 4.98 7.43
CA VAL A 75 -17.50 3.96 6.46
C VAL A 75 -16.04 3.59 6.67
N ALA A 76 -15.16 4.59 6.84
CA ALA A 76 -13.75 4.35 7.14
C ALA A 76 -13.56 3.48 8.40
N ASN A 77 -14.38 3.68 9.44
CA ASN A 77 -14.33 2.87 10.66
C ASN A 77 -14.68 1.41 10.42
N ILE A 78 -15.64 1.12 9.51
CA ILE A 78 -15.96 -0.26 9.12
C ILE A 78 -14.78 -0.91 8.40
N GLU A 79 -14.17 -0.19 7.46
CA GLU A 79 -12.97 -0.66 6.74
C GLU A 79 -11.80 -0.90 7.71
N LEU A 80 -11.50 0.07 8.57
CA LEU A 80 -10.42 -0.01 9.56
C LEU A 80 -10.63 -1.14 10.58
N ALA A 81 -11.86 -1.33 11.05
CA ALA A 81 -12.18 -2.42 11.97
C ALA A 81 -11.97 -3.79 11.32
N LEU A 82 -12.41 -3.96 10.06
CA LEU A 82 -12.18 -5.18 9.29
C LEU A 82 -10.69 -5.39 9.00
N LEU A 83 -9.98 -4.34 8.59
CA LEU A 83 -8.53 -4.37 8.37
C LEU A 83 -7.80 -4.84 9.62
N ARG A 84 -7.99 -4.13 10.75
CA ARG A 84 -7.32 -4.45 12.01
C ARG A 84 -7.58 -5.89 12.46
N ARG A 85 -8.84 -6.34 12.41
CA ARG A 85 -9.21 -7.73 12.75
C ARG A 85 -8.47 -8.75 11.89
N THR A 86 -8.31 -8.47 10.58
CA THR A 86 -7.66 -9.39 9.64
C THR A 86 -6.14 -9.46 9.86
N ILE A 87 -5.51 -8.33 10.24
CA ILE A 87 -4.05 -8.28 10.38
C ILE A 87 -3.56 -8.32 11.83
N LEU A 88 -4.45 -8.43 12.82
CA LEU A 88 -4.11 -8.47 14.25
C LEU A 88 -3.09 -9.59 14.54
N GLY A 89 -2.05 -9.27 15.30
CA GLY A 89 -0.98 -10.19 15.66
C GLY A 89 0.01 -10.51 14.52
N LYS A 90 -0.21 -10.01 13.30
CA LYS A 90 0.72 -10.18 12.19
C LYS A 90 1.85 -9.15 12.26
N LYS A 91 3.02 -9.52 11.74
CA LYS A 91 4.21 -8.68 11.69
C LYS A 91 4.53 -8.26 10.25
N PHE A 92 4.75 -6.96 10.06
CA PHE A 92 5.05 -6.36 8.77
C PHE A 92 6.40 -5.65 8.79
N GLN A 93 7.21 -5.85 7.76
CA GLN A 93 8.50 -5.18 7.55
C GLN A 93 8.40 -4.02 6.54
N LEU A 94 7.27 -3.91 5.87
CA LEU A 94 6.90 -2.83 4.96
C LEU A 94 5.65 -2.14 5.49
N PRO A 95 5.29 -0.95 4.98
CA PRO A 95 4.16 -0.18 5.47
C PRO A 95 2.79 -0.89 5.39
N ILE A 96 1.86 -0.44 6.24
CA ILE A 96 0.42 -0.66 6.07
C ILE A 96 -0.16 0.56 5.36
N VAL A 97 -0.77 0.34 4.21
CA VAL A 97 -1.11 1.39 3.25
C VAL A 97 -2.62 1.57 3.14
N VAL A 98 -3.07 2.83 3.20
CA VAL A 98 -4.41 3.19 2.74
C VAL A 98 -4.33 3.59 1.28
N ASP A 99 -5.09 2.89 0.44
CA ASP A 99 -5.17 3.11 -1.00
C ASP A 99 -6.39 3.99 -1.31
N ILE A 100 -6.12 5.19 -1.84
CA ILE A 100 -7.09 6.27 -2.09
C ILE A 100 -7.13 6.58 -3.58
N GLU A 101 -8.09 5.98 -4.27
CA GLU A 101 -8.30 6.17 -5.71
C GLU A 101 -9.75 5.89 -6.17
N HIS A 102 -10.68 5.69 -5.21
CA HIS A 102 -12.06 5.39 -5.54
C HIS A 102 -12.79 6.62 -6.08
N GLU A 103 -13.45 6.49 -7.25
CA GLU A 103 -14.07 7.62 -7.98
C GLU A 103 -15.04 8.44 -7.14
N THR A 104 -15.81 7.82 -6.23
CA THR A 104 -16.75 8.56 -5.39
C THR A 104 -16.07 9.51 -4.41
N GLN A 105 -14.79 9.31 -4.11
CA GLN A 105 -14.02 10.18 -3.22
C GLN A 105 -13.73 11.54 -3.86
N LYS A 106 -13.69 11.63 -5.20
CA LYS A 106 -13.50 12.88 -5.94
C LYS A 106 -14.57 13.93 -5.63
N GLN A 107 -15.76 13.48 -5.21
CA GLN A 107 -16.90 14.36 -4.92
C GLN A 107 -16.82 15.03 -3.52
N LEU A 108 -15.89 14.60 -2.66
CA LEU A 108 -15.79 15.13 -1.28
C LEU A 108 -15.22 16.56 -1.20
N GLY A 109 -14.49 16.97 -2.23
CA GLY A 109 -13.64 18.15 -2.19
C GLY A 109 -12.34 17.90 -1.43
N LYS A 110 -11.33 18.65 -1.81
CA LYS A 110 -9.91 18.42 -1.47
C LYS A 110 -9.64 18.40 0.05
N GLN A 111 -10.22 19.34 0.80
CA GLN A 111 -10.03 19.40 2.24
C GLN A 111 -10.67 18.21 2.97
N LYS A 112 -11.95 17.90 2.68
CA LYS A 112 -12.66 16.80 3.36
C LYS A 112 -12.02 15.46 3.08
N LEU A 113 -11.57 15.21 1.85
CA LEU A 113 -10.87 13.96 1.53
C LEU A 113 -9.53 13.89 2.25
N THR A 114 -8.75 14.99 2.27
CA THR A 114 -7.48 15.05 3.00
C THR A 114 -7.66 14.75 4.49
N ASP A 115 -8.67 15.34 5.13
CA ASP A 115 -8.97 15.11 6.54
C ASP A 115 -9.39 13.66 6.82
N LEU A 116 -10.17 13.08 5.92
CA LEU A 116 -10.58 11.68 6.03
C LEU A 116 -9.40 10.72 5.90
N VAL A 117 -8.50 10.98 4.95
CA VAL A 117 -7.27 10.19 4.74
C VAL A 117 -6.32 10.33 5.94
N ALA A 118 -6.11 11.55 6.43
CA ALA A 118 -5.29 11.80 7.63
C ALA A 118 -5.85 11.05 8.86
N TYR A 119 -7.17 11.01 9.01
CA TYR A 119 -7.83 10.21 10.05
C TYR A 119 -7.54 8.72 9.89
N GLN A 120 -7.70 8.14 8.68
CA GLN A 120 -7.42 6.72 8.43
C GLN A 120 -5.95 6.37 8.73
N LEU A 121 -5.02 7.20 8.28
CA LEU A 121 -3.59 7.02 8.55
C LEU A 121 -3.26 7.08 10.03
N SER A 122 -3.85 8.02 10.79
CA SER A 122 -3.63 8.13 12.23
C SER A 122 -4.14 6.91 13.01
N MET A 123 -5.26 6.33 12.56
CA MET A 123 -5.79 5.10 13.13
C MET A 123 -4.86 3.91 12.88
N ILE A 124 -4.32 3.77 11.66
CA ILE A 124 -3.36 2.72 11.32
C ILE A 124 -2.06 2.88 12.15
N GLU A 125 -1.53 4.10 12.22
CA GLU A 125 -0.34 4.43 13.00
C GLU A 125 -0.49 4.02 14.49
N SER A 126 -1.70 4.21 15.05
CA SER A 126 -2.00 3.86 16.44
C SER A 126 -1.90 2.35 16.76
N TRP A 127 -1.85 1.48 15.75
CA TRP A 127 -1.69 0.04 15.92
C TRP A 127 -0.23 -0.42 16.06
N GLY A 128 0.73 0.51 16.07
CA GLY A 128 2.15 0.22 16.19
C GLY A 128 2.79 -0.20 14.85
N VAL A 129 2.26 0.26 13.75
CA VAL A 129 2.76 -0.01 12.40
C VAL A 129 3.13 1.27 11.66
N TYR A 130 3.90 1.15 10.59
CA TYR A 130 4.24 2.27 9.72
C TYR A 130 3.11 2.52 8.72
N ALA A 131 2.37 3.62 8.93
CA ALA A 131 1.27 4.00 8.06
C ALA A 131 1.78 4.76 6.81
N MET A 132 1.20 4.46 5.65
CA MET A 132 1.54 5.08 4.37
C MET A 132 0.28 5.34 3.53
N LEU A 133 0.30 6.41 2.76
CA LEU A 133 -0.73 6.73 1.77
C LEU A 133 -0.33 6.21 0.40
N TYR A 134 -1.21 5.49 -0.30
CA TYR A 134 -1.12 5.30 -1.74
C TYR A 134 -2.18 6.15 -2.44
N ALA A 135 -1.76 6.85 -3.48
CA ALA A 135 -2.65 7.54 -4.39
C ALA A 135 -1.99 7.68 -5.77
N ASN A 136 -2.81 7.72 -6.82
CA ASN A 136 -2.31 8.05 -8.14
C ASN A 136 -2.06 9.56 -8.30
N LEU A 137 -1.34 9.94 -9.35
CA LEU A 137 -0.93 11.32 -9.59
C LEU A 137 -2.12 12.28 -9.71
N ASP A 138 -3.23 11.84 -10.34
CA ASP A 138 -4.45 12.65 -10.46
C ASP A 138 -5.05 12.98 -9.07
N PHE A 139 -5.17 12.00 -8.20
CA PHE A 139 -5.63 12.23 -6.82
C PHE A 139 -4.72 13.16 -6.04
N CYS A 140 -3.40 12.99 -6.16
CA CYS A 140 -2.44 13.84 -5.48
C CYS A 140 -2.52 15.31 -5.92
N LEU A 141 -2.71 15.56 -7.22
CA LEU A 141 -2.76 16.91 -7.77
C LEU A 141 -4.12 17.59 -7.55
N ASN A 142 -5.22 16.86 -7.75
CA ASN A 142 -6.54 17.45 -7.89
C ASN A 142 -7.45 17.23 -6.67
N TYR A 143 -7.28 16.16 -5.89
CA TYR A 143 -8.24 15.76 -4.85
C TYR A 143 -7.65 15.66 -3.44
N LEU A 144 -6.31 15.74 -3.29
CA LEU A 144 -5.61 15.69 -2.01
C LEU A 144 -4.66 16.90 -1.86
N TYR A 145 -4.48 17.36 -0.64
CA TYR A 145 -3.32 18.20 -0.29
C TYR A 145 -2.14 17.29 0.08
N ALA A 146 -1.57 16.60 -0.92
CA ALA A 146 -0.56 15.55 -0.72
C ALA A 146 0.70 16.06 0.02
N GLY A 147 1.16 17.31 -0.27
CA GLY A 147 2.24 17.98 0.46
C GLY A 147 1.79 18.81 1.68
N GLY A 148 0.49 18.80 1.98
CA GLY A 148 -0.09 19.62 3.05
C GLY A 148 0.23 19.14 4.46
N ALA A 149 0.06 20.00 5.46
CA ALA A 149 0.44 19.76 6.85
C ALA A 149 -0.14 18.46 7.44
N ALA A 150 -1.37 18.08 7.06
CA ALA A 150 -2.05 16.90 7.57
C ALA A 150 -1.43 15.58 7.09
N LEU A 151 -0.89 15.57 5.87
CA LEU A 151 -0.37 14.35 5.21
C LEU A 151 1.16 14.28 5.18
N LYS A 152 1.88 15.42 5.26
CA LYS A 152 3.34 15.48 5.10
C LYS A 152 4.15 14.62 6.08
N LYS A 153 3.57 14.21 7.20
CA LYS A 153 4.23 13.33 8.18
C LYS A 153 4.19 11.85 7.75
N TYR A 154 3.32 11.51 6.82
CA TYR A 154 3.21 10.17 6.24
C TYR A 154 3.92 10.10 4.91
N ASP A 155 4.58 8.97 4.66
CA ASP A 155 5.11 8.76 3.32
C ASP A 155 3.99 8.51 2.32
N LEU A 156 4.21 9.00 1.09
CA LEU A 156 3.35 8.75 -0.04
C LEU A 156 3.96 7.63 -0.92
N TRP A 157 3.14 6.68 -1.30
CA TRP A 157 3.38 5.76 -2.40
C TRP A 157 2.61 6.28 -3.62
N LEU A 158 3.33 6.92 -4.51
CA LEU A 158 2.77 7.55 -5.70
C LEU A 158 2.59 6.55 -6.83
N ALA A 159 1.40 6.42 -7.40
CA ALA A 159 1.20 5.71 -8.66
C ALA A 159 1.24 6.68 -9.84
N ALA A 160 2.19 6.45 -10.75
CA ALA A 160 2.34 7.21 -11.99
C ALA A 160 3.07 6.35 -13.02
N HIS A 161 2.31 5.60 -13.81
CA HIS A 161 2.88 4.72 -14.83
C HIS A 161 3.37 5.54 -16.00
N ARG A 162 4.67 5.39 -16.34
CA ARG A 162 5.31 6.11 -17.43
C ARG A 162 6.12 5.15 -18.29
N VAL A 163 5.96 5.27 -19.61
CA VAL A 163 6.60 4.38 -20.60
C VAL A 163 8.12 4.36 -20.44
N ASN A 164 8.74 5.51 -20.19
CA ASN A 164 10.20 5.65 -20.03
C ASN A 164 10.71 5.44 -18.61
N LYS A 165 9.86 5.05 -17.65
CA LYS A 165 10.20 4.89 -16.22
C LYS A 165 10.95 6.09 -15.61
N THR A 166 10.70 7.31 -16.13
CA THR A 166 11.28 8.52 -15.56
C THR A 166 10.53 8.95 -14.33
N LYS A 167 11.24 9.12 -13.21
CA LYS A 167 10.66 9.54 -11.93
C LYS A 167 9.79 10.80 -12.11
N PRO A 168 8.54 10.82 -11.64
CA PRO A 168 7.68 12.00 -11.74
C PRO A 168 8.29 13.21 -11.03
N ALA A 169 8.31 14.35 -11.70
CA ALA A 169 8.59 15.63 -11.07
C ALA A 169 7.29 16.14 -10.42
N THR A 170 7.31 16.38 -9.12
CA THR A 170 6.18 16.86 -8.32
C THR A 170 6.67 17.90 -7.31
N ASP A 171 5.78 18.75 -6.86
CA ASP A 171 6.00 19.73 -5.78
C ASP A 171 5.81 19.11 -4.38
N PHE A 172 5.49 17.82 -4.31
CA PHE A 172 5.40 17.03 -3.09
C PHE A 172 6.38 15.84 -3.12
N THR A 173 6.77 15.37 -1.94
CA THR A 173 7.70 14.24 -1.79
C THR A 173 6.94 12.93 -1.73
N PHE A 174 7.56 11.87 -2.24
CA PHE A 174 7.07 10.49 -2.11
C PHE A 174 8.22 9.53 -1.78
N GLY A 175 7.93 8.57 -0.92
CA GLY A 175 8.90 7.56 -0.48
C GLY A 175 8.92 6.32 -1.35
N MET A 176 7.84 6.06 -2.10
CA MET A 176 7.70 4.93 -3.02
C MET A 176 6.98 5.38 -4.30
N TRP A 177 7.33 4.77 -5.42
CA TRP A 177 6.73 5.06 -6.73
C TRP A 177 6.35 3.77 -7.44
N GLN A 178 5.05 3.55 -7.65
CA GLN A 178 4.54 2.50 -8.54
C GLN A 178 4.70 3.00 -9.99
N HIS A 179 5.69 2.43 -10.66
CA HIS A 179 6.10 2.91 -11.98
C HIS A 179 5.47 2.14 -13.14
N THR A 180 4.90 0.96 -12.88
CA THR A 180 4.25 0.11 -13.90
C THR A 180 3.24 -0.84 -13.27
N SER A 181 2.25 -1.22 -14.07
CA SER A 181 1.28 -2.30 -13.79
C SER A 181 1.37 -3.45 -14.81
N THR A 182 2.42 -3.49 -15.61
CA THR A 182 2.58 -4.44 -16.72
C THR A 182 3.93 -5.16 -16.71
N ASP A 183 4.59 -5.21 -15.54
CA ASP A 183 5.84 -5.95 -15.40
C ASP A 183 5.57 -7.46 -15.26
N SER A 184 6.61 -8.27 -15.36
CA SER A 184 6.55 -9.71 -15.16
C SER A 184 7.58 -10.18 -14.13
N VAL A 185 7.13 -11.03 -13.22
CA VAL A 185 7.99 -11.64 -12.18
C VAL A 185 7.86 -13.16 -12.27
N PRO A 186 8.97 -13.91 -12.34
CA PRO A 186 8.91 -15.36 -12.35
C PRO A 186 8.12 -15.89 -11.15
N GLY A 187 7.13 -16.74 -11.40
CA GLY A 187 6.25 -17.28 -10.37
C GLY A 187 4.88 -16.61 -10.29
N VAL A 188 4.68 -15.49 -11.00
CA VAL A 188 3.38 -14.84 -11.14
C VAL A 188 2.89 -15.01 -12.58
N ASN A 189 1.62 -15.37 -12.75
CA ASN A 189 0.99 -15.46 -14.05
C ASN A 189 0.40 -14.10 -14.44
N GLY A 190 0.81 -13.57 -15.61
CA GLY A 190 0.34 -12.28 -16.11
C GLY A 190 1.11 -11.09 -15.53
N ASN A 191 0.48 -9.93 -15.60
CA ASN A 191 1.08 -8.66 -15.22
C ASN A 191 1.09 -8.44 -13.70
N VAL A 192 2.11 -7.74 -13.24
CA VAL A 192 2.23 -7.29 -11.84
C VAL A 192 2.57 -5.81 -11.76
N ASP A 193 2.13 -5.21 -10.67
CA ASP A 193 2.49 -3.86 -10.30
C ASP A 193 3.87 -3.87 -9.63
N MET A 194 4.75 -2.96 -10.09
CA MET A 194 6.10 -2.83 -9.56
C MET A 194 6.41 -1.40 -9.16
N SER A 195 7.10 -1.28 -8.04
CA SER A 195 7.44 -0.02 -7.41
C SER A 195 8.91 0.09 -7.05
N TYR A 196 9.44 1.31 -7.09
CA TYR A 196 10.71 1.68 -6.49
C TYR A 196 10.48 2.30 -5.11
N ALA A 197 11.00 1.69 -4.04
CA ALA A 197 11.06 2.31 -2.73
C ALA A 197 12.40 3.01 -2.54
N TYR A 198 12.36 4.32 -2.29
CA TYR A 198 13.54 5.18 -2.10
C TYR A 198 14.04 5.21 -0.66
N LYS A 199 13.32 4.56 0.24
CA LYS A 199 13.67 4.38 1.65
C LYS A 199 13.77 2.89 1.97
N ASN A 200 14.69 2.55 2.86
CA ASN A 200 14.79 1.18 3.39
C ASN A 200 13.76 1.00 4.52
N TYR A 201 12.49 0.78 4.13
CA TYR A 201 11.38 0.60 5.09
C TYR A 201 11.61 -0.53 6.08
N PRO A 202 12.13 -1.72 5.70
CA PRO A 202 12.46 -2.77 6.66
C PRO A 202 13.39 -2.30 7.77
N ALA A 203 14.45 -1.55 7.42
CA ALA A 203 15.38 -1.02 8.41
C ALA A 203 14.75 0.08 9.29
N ILE A 204 13.94 0.97 8.69
CA ILE A 204 13.24 2.05 9.41
C ILE A 204 12.25 1.46 10.41
N ILE A 205 11.40 0.53 9.98
CA ILE A 205 10.36 -0.12 10.80
C ILE A 205 11.01 -0.91 11.95
N LYS A 206 12.07 -1.66 11.66
CA LYS A 206 12.83 -2.40 12.67
C LYS A 206 13.45 -1.47 13.71
N LYS A 207 14.11 -0.38 13.27
CA LYS A 207 14.75 0.61 14.16
C LYS A 207 13.72 1.32 15.07
N ALA A 208 12.53 1.59 14.55
CA ALA A 208 11.45 2.23 15.28
C ALA A 208 10.68 1.28 16.23
N GLY A 209 10.97 -0.03 16.22
CA GLY A 209 10.24 -1.02 17.01
C GLY A 209 8.79 -1.22 16.58
N LEU A 210 8.50 -0.89 15.29
CA LEU A 210 7.16 -0.99 14.70
C LEU A 210 6.96 -2.34 13.98
N GLY A 211 5.75 -2.54 13.47
CA GLY A 211 5.40 -3.60 12.52
C GLY A 211 4.60 -4.75 13.10
N LEU A 212 4.54 -4.93 14.42
CA LEU A 212 3.60 -5.87 15.04
C LEU A 212 2.28 -5.17 15.32
N VAL A 213 1.20 -5.64 14.69
CA VAL A 213 -0.15 -5.08 14.89
C VAL A 213 -0.68 -5.47 16.26
N LYS A 214 -0.97 -4.48 17.09
CA LYS A 214 -1.48 -4.61 18.46
C LYS A 214 -3.00 -4.36 18.51
#